data_70ea5f559f539eb9298c417cc337d9f0
#
_entry.id   70ea5f559f539eb9298c417cc337d9f0
#
_cell.length_a   1.000
_cell.length_b   1.000
_cell.length_c   1.000
_cell.angle_alpha   90.00
_cell.angle_beta   90.00
_cell.angle_gamma   90.00
#
_symmetry.space_group_name_H-M   'P 1'
#
loop_
_entity.id
_entity.type
_entity.pdbx_description
1 polymer ?
#
loop_
_entity_poly.entity_id
_entity_poly.type
_entity_poly.pdbx_seq_one_letter_code
_entity_poly.pdbx_strand_id
1 'polypeptide(L)'
;RCNGPSRKAFMETLSTTSKTKEPVETLSRVVIRFAGDSGDGMQLTGTQFTATAAAIGNDLATFPDYPAEIRAPAGTLAGVSGFQVNFSSEDIFTPGDAPDVLVAMNPAALKANVKDLKASGILIVNTDAFKEGDLSKAGYQKSPLEDGSLSAFRVHEVDITRLTRAAL
;
A
#
# COMPACT_ATOMS: atom_id res chain seq x y z
N ARG A 1 -14.09 -34.28 19.31
CA ARG A 1 -12.69 -34.08 18.89
C ARG A 1 -12.73 -33.49 17.50
N CYS A 2 -12.55 -32.15 17.36
CA CYS A 2 -12.44 -31.45 16.09
C CYS A 2 -10.97 -31.45 15.68
N ASN A 3 -10.63 -32.19 14.63
CA ASN A 3 -9.31 -32.11 13.98
C ASN A 3 -9.32 -30.90 13.03
N GLY A 4 -8.73 -29.80 13.46
CA GLY A 4 -8.38 -28.68 12.58
C GLY A 4 -7.17 -29.04 11.71
N PRO A 5 -7.04 -28.44 10.51
CA PRO A 5 -5.94 -28.72 9.62
C PRO A 5 -4.59 -28.33 10.26
N SER A 6 -3.62 -29.25 10.17
CA SER A 6 -2.28 -29.10 10.74
C SER A 6 -1.55 -27.88 10.14
N ARG A 7 -0.78 -27.14 10.98
CA ARG A 7 0.13 -26.05 10.58
C ARG A 7 1.08 -26.42 9.42
N LYS A 8 1.37 -27.69 9.23
CA LYS A 8 2.18 -28.20 8.11
C LYS A 8 1.51 -28.01 6.74
N ALA A 9 0.19 -28.19 6.65
CA ALA A 9 -0.54 -28.03 5.40
C ALA A 9 -0.60 -26.56 4.93
N PHE A 10 -0.58 -25.60 5.86
CA PHE A 10 -0.57 -24.17 5.53
C PHE A 10 0.78 -23.71 4.94
N MET A 11 1.90 -24.28 5.41
CA MET A 11 3.22 -23.94 4.87
C MET A 11 3.47 -24.56 3.49
N GLU A 12 2.87 -25.69 3.17
CA GLU A 12 3.00 -26.30 1.83
C GLU A 12 2.24 -25.56 0.73
N THR A 13 1.15 -24.88 1.08
CA THR A 13 0.35 -24.12 0.09
C THR A 13 1.01 -22.79 -0.33
N LEU A 14 1.98 -22.29 0.45
CA LEU A 14 2.76 -21.09 0.11
C LEU A 14 3.97 -21.38 -0.78
N SER A 15 4.25 -22.67 -1.06
CA SER A 15 5.47 -23.12 -1.72
C SER A 15 5.36 -23.33 -3.24
N THR A 16 4.21 -23.10 -3.87
CA THR A 16 3.99 -23.42 -5.29
C THR A 16 3.69 -22.23 -6.19
N THR A 17 4.30 -21.08 -5.91
CA THR A 17 4.40 -20.03 -6.94
C THR A 17 5.83 -20.08 -7.48
N SER A 18 6.00 -20.47 -8.74
CA SER A 18 7.27 -20.45 -9.45
C SER A 18 7.85 -19.03 -9.40
N LYS A 19 8.77 -18.79 -8.45
CA LYS A 19 9.54 -17.56 -8.40
C LYS A 19 10.48 -17.54 -9.60
N THR A 20 10.11 -16.86 -10.67
CA THR A 20 11.10 -16.16 -11.48
C THR A 20 11.88 -15.27 -10.49
N LYS A 21 13.16 -15.59 -10.27
CA LYS A 21 14.05 -14.75 -9.46
C LYS A 21 14.19 -13.42 -10.20
N GLU A 22 13.37 -12.45 -9.84
CA GLU A 22 13.67 -11.07 -10.23
C GLU A 22 15.02 -10.68 -9.62
N PRO A 23 15.83 -9.92 -10.36
CA PRO A 23 17.13 -9.49 -9.84
C PRO A 23 16.91 -8.69 -8.55
N VAL A 24 17.62 -9.07 -7.49
CA VAL A 24 17.58 -8.33 -6.22
C VAL A 24 18.31 -7.01 -6.43
N GLU A 25 17.58 -5.92 -6.34
CA GLU A 25 18.12 -4.57 -6.38
C GLU A 25 18.38 -4.09 -4.95
N THR A 26 19.58 -3.60 -4.68
CA THR A 26 19.92 -3.00 -3.39
C THR A 26 19.80 -1.49 -3.50
N LEU A 27 18.89 -0.91 -2.71
CA LEU A 27 18.66 0.52 -2.66
C LEU A 27 19.19 1.08 -1.34
N SER A 28 19.91 2.20 -1.38
CA SER A 28 20.37 2.90 -0.17
C SER A 28 19.25 3.69 0.51
N ARG A 29 18.22 4.04 -0.24
CA ARG A 29 17.08 4.86 0.23
C ARG A 29 15.80 4.46 -0.48
N VAL A 30 14.68 4.40 0.27
CA VAL A 30 13.34 4.14 -0.27
C VAL A 30 12.31 5.01 0.45
N VAL A 31 11.39 5.59 -0.32
CA VAL A 31 10.23 6.33 0.17
C VAL A 31 8.98 5.52 -0.11
N ILE A 32 8.27 5.14 0.94
CA ILE A 32 7.00 4.40 0.85
C ILE A 32 5.86 5.29 1.34
N ARG A 33 4.78 5.37 0.58
CA ARG A 33 3.53 6.01 1.02
C ARG A 33 2.43 4.96 1.14
N PHE A 34 1.84 4.86 2.32
CA PHE A 34 0.62 4.11 2.59
C PHE A 34 -0.57 5.08 2.50
N ALA A 35 -1.61 4.72 1.76
CA ALA A 35 -2.79 5.56 1.58
C ALA A 35 -4.08 4.74 1.62
N GLY A 36 -5.07 5.22 2.36
CA GLY A 36 -6.36 4.56 2.55
C GLY A 36 -7.37 5.49 3.20
N ASP A 37 -8.51 4.98 3.60
CA ASP A 37 -9.48 5.73 4.39
C ASP A 37 -8.99 5.91 5.83
N SER A 38 -9.57 6.86 6.56
CA SER A 38 -9.25 7.11 7.96
C SER A 38 -9.44 5.87 8.86
N GLY A 39 -10.29 4.90 8.45
CA GLY A 39 -10.54 3.63 9.14
C GLY A 39 -9.63 2.47 8.75
N ASP A 40 -8.84 2.60 7.68
CA ASP A 40 -7.99 1.52 7.15
C ASP A 40 -6.70 1.29 7.97
N GLY A 41 -6.48 2.08 9.03
CA GLY A 41 -5.34 1.91 9.92
C GLY A 41 -4.00 2.36 9.33
N MET A 42 -3.99 3.30 8.37
CA MET A 42 -2.77 3.77 7.69
C MET A 42 -1.73 4.32 8.65
N GLN A 43 -2.17 5.06 9.67
CA GLN A 43 -1.28 5.60 10.70
C GLN A 43 -0.66 4.48 11.55
N LEU A 44 -1.44 3.46 11.89
CA LEU A 44 -0.95 2.29 12.64
C LEU A 44 0.04 1.48 11.79
N THR A 45 -0.30 1.19 10.54
CA THR A 45 0.57 0.47 9.59
C THR A 45 1.89 1.20 9.40
N GLY A 46 1.85 2.51 9.15
CA GLY A 46 3.05 3.34 8.99
C GLY A 46 3.92 3.35 10.25
N THR A 47 3.31 3.48 11.42
CA THR A 47 4.03 3.48 12.71
C THR A 47 4.70 2.12 12.98
N GLN A 48 4.01 1.01 12.73
CA GLN A 48 4.57 -0.34 12.90
C GLN A 48 5.71 -0.61 11.90
N PHE A 49 5.54 -0.18 10.66
CA PHE A 49 6.59 -0.27 9.64
C PHE A 49 7.83 0.53 10.06
N THR A 50 7.62 1.77 10.53
CA THR A 50 8.69 2.65 11.02
C THR A 50 9.45 2.01 12.18
N ALA A 51 8.74 1.47 13.17
CA ALA A 51 9.36 0.80 14.32
C ALA A 51 10.20 -0.41 13.90
N THR A 52 9.73 -1.19 12.93
CA THR A 52 10.45 -2.34 12.40
C THR A 52 11.70 -1.90 11.63
N ALA A 53 11.60 -0.89 10.77
CA ALA A 53 12.72 -0.37 9.99
C ALA A 53 13.81 0.25 10.90
N ALA A 54 13.41 0.95 11.98
CA ALA A 54 14.32 1.47 13.00
C ALA A 54 15.06 0.34 13.73
N ALA A 55 14.38 -0.74 14.07
CA ALA A 55 14.98 -1.89 14.75
C ALA A 55 16.07 -2.59 13.92
N ILE A 56 16.03 -2.45 12.59
CA ILE A 56 17.04 -2.98 11.66
C ILE A 56 18.23 -2.02 11.53
N GLY A 57 18.13 -0.79 12.06
CA GLY A 57 19.23 0.19 12.07
C GLY A 57 19.21 1.18 10.90
N ASN A 58 18.06 1.33 10.22
CA ASN A 58 17.90 2.38 9.21
C ASN A 58 17.64 3.74 9.86
N ASP A 59 18.11 4.82 9.21
CA ASP A 59 17.64 6.17 9.50
C ASP A 59 16.25 6.41 8.88
N LEU A 60 15.43 7.22 9.56
CA LEU A 60 14.00 7.33 9.27
C LEU A 60 13.51 8.77 9.35
N ALA A 61 12.70 9.16 8.35
CA ALA A 61 11.88 10.35 8.43
C ALA A 61 10.43 10.01 8.01
N THR A 62 9.46 10.47 8.80
CA THR A 62 8.04 10.14 8.59
C THR A 62 7.21 11.39 8.36
N PHE A 63 6.14 11.24 7.60
CA PHE A 63 5.16 12.28 7.35
C PHE A 63 3.74 11.68 7.41
N PRO A 64 3.05 11.79 8.56
CA PRO A 64 1.65 11.44 8.66
C PRO A 64 0.79 12.49 7.94
N ASP A 65 -0.13 12.03 7.11
CA ASP A 65 -1.08 12.86 6.38
C ASP A 65 -2.51 12.49 6.79
N TYR A 66 -3.21 13.45 7.38
CA TYR A 66 -4.57 13.27 7.86
C TYR A 66 -5.55 13.97 6.91
N PRO A 67 -6.70 13.35 6.60
CA PRO A 67 -7.69 14.01 5.77
C PRO A 67 -8.20 15.28 6.47
N ALA A 68 -8.36 16.36 5.69
CA ALA A 68 -8.94 17.60 6.18
C ALA A 68 -10.38 17.41 6.68
N GLU A 69 -11.10 16.48 6.04
CA GLU A 69 -12.47 16.09 6.41
C GLU A 69 -12.57 14.56 6.50
N ILE A 70 -13.01 14.04 7.65
CA ILE A 70 -13.23 12.60 7.87
C ILE A 70 -14.48 12.13 7.09
N ARG A 71 -15.44 13.00 6.86
CA ARG A 71 -16.67 12.76 6.09
C ARG A 71 -16.77 13.75 4.95
N ALA A 72 -16.39 13.29 3.77
CA ALA A 72 -16.53 14.10 2.56
C ALA A 72 -18.01 14.29 2.21
N PRO A 73 -18.41 15.50 1.77
CA PRO A 73 -19.75 15.75 1.24
C PRO A 73 -20.07 14.81 0.06
N ALA A 74 -21.36 14.52 -0.11
CA ALA A 74 -21.81 13.69 -1.23
C ALA A 74 -21.33 14.28 -2.57
N GLY A 75 -20.73 13.44 -3.42
CA GLY A 75 -20.18 13.83 -4.72
C GLY A 75 -18.73 14.35 -4.70
N THR A 76 -18.09 14.42 -3.54
CA THR A 76 -16.65 14.69 -3.42
C THR A 76 -15.86 13.42 -3.17
N LEU A 77 -14.54 13.47 -3.44
CA LEU A 77 -13.67 12.34 -3.14
C LEU A 77 -13.61 12.14 -1.61
N ALA A 78 -13.70 10.88 -1.16
CA ALA A 78 -13.59 10.56 0.26
C ALA A 78 -12.24 11.04 0.82
N GLY A 79 -12.23 11.45 2.08
CA GLY A 79 -11.01 11.88 2.77
C GLY A 79 -10.00 10.72 2.86
N VAL A 80 -8.84 10.93 2.28
CA VAL A 80 -7.76 9.94 2.24
C VAL A 80 -6.78 10.26 3.37
N SER A 81 -6.48 9.24 4.19
CA SER A 81 -5.40 9.26 5.16
C SER A 81 -4.14 8.68 4.53
N GLY A 82 -3.01 9.30 4.80
CA GLY A 82 -1.71 8.85 4.30
C GLY A 82 -0.66 8.76 5.40
N PHE A 83 0.34 7.93 5.17
CA PHE A 83 1.55 7.88 5.99
C PHE A 83 2.75 7.61 5.09
N GLN A 84 3.67 8.57 5.04
CA GLN A 84 4.89 8.42 4.25
C GLN A 84 6.06 8.11 5.16
N VAL A 85 6.86 7.14 4.76
CA VAL A 85 8.11 6.77 5.43
C VAL A 85 9.23 6.86 4.42
N ASN A 86 10.26 7.62 4.75
CA ASN A 86 11.54 7.61 4.08
C ASN A 86 12.51 6.87 4.98
N PHE A 87 13.13 5.82 4.50
CA PHE A 87 14.13 5.08 5.24
C PHE A 87 15.38 4.85 4.38
N SER A 88 16.53 4.87 5.02
CA SER A 88 17.83 4.84 4.36
C SER A 88 18.88 4.18 5.24
N SER A 89 19.91 3.65 4.63
CA SER A 89 21.15 3.24 5.29
C SER A 89 22.10 4.42 5.58
N GLU A 90 21.75 5.63 5.09
CA GLU A 90 22.49 6.88 5.28
C GLU A 90 21.58 7.90 6.00
N ASP A 91 22.18 8.93 6.60
CA ASP A 91 21.43 9.99 7.29
C ASP A 91 20.45 10.70 6.35
N ILE A 92 19.21 10.87 6.81
CA ILE A 92 18.15 11.57 6.08
C ILE A 92 17.52 12.65 6.95
N PHE A 93 17.15 13.78 6.33
CA PHE A 93 16.63 14.96 7.02
C PHE A 93 15.19 15.32 6.61
N THR A 94 14.63 14.61 5.63
CA THR A 94 13.30 14.90 5.09
C THR A 94 12.50 13.60 4.86
N PRO A 95 11.16 13.65 4.95
CA PRO A 95 10.32 12.50 4.63
C PRO A 95 10.29 12.12 3.14
N GLY A 96 11.01 12.86 2.28
CA GLY A 96 11.06 12.67 0.83
C GLY A 96 9.88 13.33 0.11
N ASP A 97 10.09 13.73 -1.15
CA ASP A 97 9.06 14.42 -1.94
C ASP A 97 8.14 13.42 -2.65
N ALA A 98 8.70 12.62 -3.57
CA ALA A 98 7.96 11.64 -4.35
C ALA A 98 8.21 10.22 -3.83
N PRO A 99 7.18 9.40 -3.60
CA PRO A 99 7.35 8.02 -3.17
C PRO A 99 7.90 7.14 -4.31
N ASP A 100 8.72 6.17 -3.92
CA ASP A 100 9.18 5.07 -4.77
C ASP A 100 8.14 3.94 -4.81
N VAL A 101 7.39 3.81 -3.69
CA VAL A 101 6.34 2.81 -3.51
C VAL A 101 5.07 3.48 -2.99
N LEU A 102 3.94 3.21 -3.63
CA LEU A 102 2.61 3.58 -3.15
C LEU A 102 1.82 2.32 -2.81
N VAL A 103 1.32 2.25 -1.60
CA VAL A 103 0.35 1.23 -1.17
C VAL A 103 -1.03 1.88 -1.09
N ALA A 104 -1.91 1.55 -2.03
CA ALA A 104 -3.25 2.09 -2.12
C ALA A 104 -4.29 1.07 -1.64
N MET A 105 -4.95 1.36 -0.51
CA MET A 105 -5.93 0.46 0.09
C MET A 105 -7.29 0.50 -0.61
N ASN A 106 -7.60 1.58 -1.34
CA ASN A 106 -8.87 1.75 -2.05
C ASN A 106 -8.72 2.67 -3.28
N PRO A 107 -9.73 2.74 -4.18
CA PRO A 107 -9.66 3.58 -5.38
C PRO A 107 -9.49 5.07 -5.12
N ALA A 108 -10.07 5.61 -4.03
CA ALA A 108 -9.93 7.02 -3.68
C ALA A 108 -8.48 7.36 -3.30
N ALA A 109 -7.84 6.49 -2.51
CA ALA A 109 -6.44 6.59 -2.14
C ALA A 109 -5.51 6.52 -3.35
N LEU A 110 -5.80 5.61 -4.30
CA LEU A 110 -5.08 5.55 -5.57
C LEU A 110 -5.20 6.86 -6.34
N LYS A 111 -6.42 7.35 -6.55
CA LYS A 111 -6.68 8.57 -7.33
C LYS A 111 -6.01 9.81 -6.74
N ALA A 112 -5.99 9.92 -5.41
CA ALA A 112 -5.38 11.06 -4.74
C ALA A 112 -3.85 11.07 -4.84
N ASN A 113 -3.21 9.89 -4.82
CA ASN A 113 -1.77 9.78 -4.60
C ASN A 113 -0.95 9.29 -5.82
N VAL A 114 -1.58 8.67 -6.82
CA VAL A 114 -0.85 8.05 -7.95
C VAL A 114 -0.02 9.03 -8.76
N LYS A 115 -0.44 10.29 -8.83
CA LYS A 115 0.28 11.37 -9.54
C LYS A 115 1.62 11.73 -8.90
N ASP A 116 1.77 11.47 -7.61
CA ASP A 116 2.98 11.77 -6.85
C ASP A 116 4.00 10.61 -6.89
N LEU A 117 3.56 9.41 -7.33
CA LEU A 117 4.43 8.24 -7.46
C LEU A 117 5.45 8.47 -8.58
N LYS A 118 6.72 8.15 -8.31
CA LYS A 118 7.78 8.24 -9.31
C LYS A 118 7.47 7.39 -10.54
N ALA A 119 7.93 7.83 -11.71
CA ALA A 119 7.85 7.04 -12.93
C ALA A 119 8.55 5.68 -12.73
N SER A 120 7.92 4.61 -13.21
CA SER A 120 8.34 3.22 -12.96
C SER A 120 8.35 2.78 -11.49
N GLY A 121 7.74 3.58 -10.61
CA GLY A 121 7.56 3.24 -9.21
C GLY A 121 6.71 2.00 -8.99
N ILE A 122 6.76 1.46 -7.80
CA ILE A 122 5.97 0.29 -7.40
C ILE A 122 4.61 0.76 -6.87
N LEU A 123 3.55 0.19 -7.42
CA LEU A 123 2.19 0.42 -6.97
C LEU A 123 1.60 -0.89 -6.43
N ILE A 124 1.30 -0.93 -5.14
CA ILE A 124 0.63 -2.06 -4.50
C ILE A 124 -0.83 -1.66 -4.25
N VAL A 125 -1.77 -2.43 -4.78
CA VAL A 125 -3.21 -2.16 -4.63
C VAL A 125 -3.93 -3.29 -3.90
N ASN A 126 -4.82 -2.93 -3.00
CA ASN A 126 -5.70 -3.89 -2.32
C ASN A 126 -6.91 -4.20 -3.19
N THR A 127 -6.85 -5.29 -3.97
CA THR A 127 -7.90 -5.66 -4.93
C THR A 127 -9.27 -5.88 -4.30
N ASP A 128 -9.33 -6.29 -3.03
CA ASP A 128 -10.59 -6.49 -2.32
C ASP A 128 -11.46 -5.22 -2.22
N ALA A 129 -10.87 -4.03 -2.33
CA ALA A 129 -11.55 -2.74 -2.27
C ALA A 129 -11.88 -2.13 -3.64
N PHE A 130 -11.42 -2.73 -4.76
CA PHE A 130 -11.65 -2.21 -6.11
C PHE A 130 -12.95 -2.75 -6.74
N LYS A 131 -14.03 -2.65 -5.98
CA LYS A 131 -15.37 -3.04 -6.44
C LYS A 131 -16.05 -1.90 -7.17
N GLU A 132 -16.99 -2.23 -8.04
CA GLU A 132 -17.70 -1.29 -8.90
C GLU A 132 -18.30 -0.08 -8.12
N GLY A 133 -18.89 -0.35 -6.94
CA GLY A 133 -19.43 0.70 -6.08
C GLY A 133 -18.36 1.66 -5.52
N ASP A 134 -17.19 1.16 -5.20
CA ASP A 134 -16.11 1.97 -4.63
C ASP A 134 -15.34 2.73 -5.72
N LEU A 135 -15.21 2.13 -6.91
CA LEU A 135 -14.73 2.79 -8.12
C LEU A 135 -15.61 3.99 -8.49
N SER A 136 -16.94 3.79 -8.50
CA SER A 136 -17.91 4.84 -8.78
C SER A 136 -17.84 5.99 -7.77
N LYS A 137 -17.75 5.69 -6.46
CA LYS A 137 -17.56 6.71 -5.40
C LYS A 137 -16.27 7.52 -5.59
N ALA A 138 -15.20 6.88 -6.02
CA ALA A 138 -13.94 7.54 -6.35
C ALA A 138 -13.98 8.29 -7.68
N GLY A 139 -15.10 8.20 -8.43
CA GLY A 139 -15.29 8.88 -9.71
C GLY A 139 -14.50 8.25 -10.85
N TYR A 140 -14.28 6.93 -10.81
CA TYR A 140 -13.80 6.15 -11.94
C TYR A 140 -14.99 5.64 -12.76
N GLN A 141 -14.89 5.74 -14.09
CA GLN A 141 -15.86 5.15 -15.00
C GLN A 141 -15.52 3.70 -15.37
N LYS A 142 -14.23 3.37 -15.32
CA LYS A 142 -13.68 2.02 -15.53
C LYS A 142 -12.62 1.74 -14.49
N SER A 143 -12.34 0.47 -14.23
CA SER A 143 -11.26 0.09 -13.32
C SER A 143 -9.92 0.57 -13.87
N PRO A 144 -9.13 1.35 -13.10
CA PRO A 144 -7.79 1.75 -13.51
C PRO A 144 -6.81 0.56 -13.62
N LEU A 145 -7.17 -0.58 -13.03
CA LEU A 145 -6.39 -1.82 -13.15
C LEU A 145 -6.51 -2.46 -14.54
N GLU A 146 -7.60 -2.14 -15.27
CA GLU A 146 -7.92 -2.76 -16.56
C GLU A 146 -7.84 -1.79 -17.75
N ASP A 147 -7.84 -0.47 -17.51
CA ASP A 147 -7.90 0.56 -18.55
C ASP A 147 -6.54 0.96 -19.12
N GLY A 148 -5.45 0.40 -18.58
CA GLY A 148 -4.08 0.68 -18.99
C GLY A 148 -3.51 2.00 -18.46
N SER A 149 -4.25 2.77 -17.66
CA SER A 149 -3.81 4.06 -17.10
C SER A 149 -2.60 3.93 -16.17
N LEU A 150 -2.40 2.74 -15.59
CA LEU A 150 -1.31 2.45 -14.66
C LEU A 150 -0.08 1.81 -15.33
N SER A 151 -0.04 1.74 -16.66
CA SER A 151 1.06 1.10 -17.42
C SER A 151 2.44 1.72 -17.20
N ALA A 152 2.51 2.95 -16.68
CA ALA A 152 3.75 3.62 -16.33
C ALA A 152 4.37 3.11 -15.01
N PHE A 153 3.67 2.26 -14.26
CA PHE A 153 4.06 1.78 -12.94
C PHE A 153 4.19 0.25 -12.90
N ARG A 154 4.95 -0.25 -11.95
CA ARG A 154 5.01 -1.69 -11.62
C ARG A 154 3.86 -2.02 -10.66
N VAL A 155 2.75 -2.49 -11.20
CA VAL A 155 1.53 -2.76 -10.42
C VAL A 155 1.58 -4.17 -9.82
N HIS A 156 1.34 -4.24 -8.51
CA HIS A 156 1.17 -5.48 -7.75
C HIS A 156 -0.22 -5.49 -7.14
N GLU A 157 -1.03 -6.43 -7.59
CA GLU A 157 -2.38 -6.67 -7.11
C GLU A 157 -2.35 -7.66 -5.95
N VAL A 158 -2.88 -7.26 -4.78
CA VAL A 158 -2.83 -8.08 -3.56
C VAL A 158 -4.16 -7.99 -2.82
N ASP A 159 -4.71 -9.15 -2.43
CA ASP A 159 -5.94 -9.25 -1.60
C ASP A 159 -5.61 -8.97 -0.13
N ILE A 160 -5.22 -7.74 0.21
CA ILE A 160 -4.72 -7.39 1.54
C ILE A 160 -5.77 -7.67 2.62
N THR A 161 -7.02 -7.31 2.37
CA THR A 161 -8.11 -7.51 3.35
C THR A 161 -8.36 -8.99 3.62
N ARG A 162 -8.35 -9.84 2.58
CA ARG A 162 -8.50 -11.29 2.72
C ARG A 162 -7.33 -11.89 3.47
N LEU A 163 -6.10 -11.51 3.14
CA LEU A 163 -4.90 -11.98 3.83
C LEU A 163 -4.90 -11.61 5.30
N THR A 164 -5.29 -10.37 5.64
CA THR A 164 -5.38 -9.91 7.03
C THR A 164 -6.40 -10.73 7.82
N ARG A 165 -7.59 -10.97 7.25
CA ARG A 165 -8.62 -11.80 7.90
C ARG A 165 -8.19 -13.26 8.10
N ALA A 166 -7.37 -13.79 7.22
CA ALA A 166 -6.87 -15.16 7.33
C ALA A 166 -5.74 -15.31 8.37
N ALA A 167 -5.10 -14.20 8.75
CA ALA A 167 -4.01 -14.16 9.74
C ALA A 167 -4.50 -13.96 11.18
N LEU A 168 -5.77 -13.56 11.38
CA LEU A 168 -6.44 -13.36 12.66
C LEU A 168 -7.17 -14.62 13.10
#